data_f07085d9f68f46cca7ebee68be82e17e
#
_entry.id   f07085d9f68f46cca7ebee68be82e17e
#
_cell.length_a   1.000
_cell.length_b   1.000
_cell.length_c   1.000
_cell.angle_alpha   90.00
_cell.angle_beta   90.00
_cell.angle_gamma   90.00
#
_symmetry.space_group_name_H-M   'P 1'
#
loop_
_entity.id
_entity.type
_entity.pdbx_description
1 polymer ?
#
loop_
_entity_poly.entity_id
_entity_poly.type
_entity_poly.pdbx_seq_one_letter_code
_entity_poly.pdbx_strand_id
1 'polypeptide(L)'
;MDAVACIYLLFRRANAFAPDVTPPARLRRWTAAFFAILALGHLWYLPTAVLTSPDAIMLSMLIGGLLDCLTTIPVAIIILFCMLQDRRRPLWPPFVMMLPIIIGLVVCMINCNYDLLPMMRVYMSFLAAGLVIYMVHSVRQYGRWLRDNYADLEHKEVWQSFLVLAAILTMFGIYVSGFGGMAYEYIVQVCGLFLIFYLLWRVETLQTLEQTTPLPDREGLGESLPLSLDEIGQLLQQHCVSTQLYLQHDLSVADLARAIGTNRSYLSQYFSRKNTTYNTYINNLRIDHFVNLYREATTAQRSFTAQQLASDSGYRSYSTFSLAFKQRMGQTVTAWMRESF
;
A
#
# COMPACT_ATOMS: atom_id res chain seq x y z
N MET A 1 -13.22 2.08 20.95
CA MET A 1 -11.90 2.05 20.33
C MET A 1 -11.80 2.96 19.10
N ASP A 2 -12.81 2.94 18.20
CA ASP A 2 -12.83 3.75 16.98
C ASP A 2 -12.65 5.26 17.21
N ALA A 3 -13.38 5.82 18.18
CA ALA A 3 -13.25 7.24 18.53
C ALA A 3 -11.83 7.61 19.00
N VAL A 4 -11.18 6.72 19.77
CA VAL A 4 -9.80 6.93 20.23
C VAL A 4 -8.83 6.87 19.06
N ALA A 5 -9.01 5.90 18.14
CA ALA A 5 -8.21 5.78 16.93
C ALA A 5 -8.36 7.01 16.00
N CYS A 6 -9.58 7.53 15.88
CA CYS A 6 -9.85 8.76 15.13
C CYS A 6 -9.11 9.96 15.73
N ILE A 7 -9.25 10.19 17.04
CA ILE A 7 -8.60 11.28 17.77
C ILE A 7 -7.07 11.17 17.65
N TYR A 8 -6.54 9.95 17.81
CA TYR A 8 -5.12 9.69 17.65
C TYR A 8 -4.61 10.14 16.27
N LEU A 9 -5.27 9.71 15.18
CA LEU A 9 -4.85 10.06 13.82
C LEU A 9 -5.00 11.56 13.51
N LEU A 10 -5.99 12.25 14.12
CA LEU A 10 -6.20 13.68 13.86
C LEU A 10 -5.21 14.57 14.61
N PHE A 11 -4.93 14.27 15.88
CA PHE A 11 -4.22 15.21 16.77
C PHE A 11 -2.77 14.84 17.04
N ARG A 12 -2.39 13.57 16.99
CA ARG A 12 -1.00 13.18 17.22
C ARG A 12 -0.14 13.44 15.98
N ARG A 13 0.92 14.24 16.15
CA ARG A 13 1.87 14.57 15.08
C ARG A 13 3.04 13.60 14.99
N ALA A 14 3.44 12.98 16.12
CA ALA A 14 4.55 12.05 16.17
C ALA A 14 4.10 10.65 15.73
N ASN A 15 4.89 10.00 14.86
CA ASN A 15 4.71 8.61 14.47
C ASN A 15 5.23 7.70 15.61
N ALA A 16 4.36 6.80 16.12
CA ALA A 16 4.72 5.92 17.24
C ALA A 16 5.40 4.62 16.78
N PHE A 17 5.12 4.17 15.55
CA PHE A 17 5.57 2.88 15.05
C PHE A 17 6.82 2.97 14.18
N ALA A 18 6.97 4.07 13.43
CA ALA A 18 8.11 4.31 12.55
C ALA A 18 8.48 5.80 12.56
N PRO A 19 9.27 6.26 13.57
CA PRO A 19 9.56 7.69 13.75
C PRO A 19 10.17 8.37 12.52
N ASP A 20 10.94 7.62 11.73
CA ASP A 20 11.64 8.11 10.53
C ASP A 20 10.76 8.11 9.27
N VAL A 21 9.50 7.63 9.37
CA VAL A 21 8.59 7.53 8.24
C VAL A 21 7.54 8.63 8.31
N THR A 22 7.40 9.40 7.24
CA THR A 22 6.32 10.37 7.09
C THR A 22 5.11 9.73 6.39
N PRO A 23 3.99 9.53 7.10
CA PRO A 23 2.82 8.89 6.53
C PRO A 23 2.08 9.80 5.54
N PRO A 24 1.40 9.23 4.51
CA PRO A 24 0.61 10.01 3.56
C PRO A 24 -0.55 10.74 4.26
N ALA A 25 -0.53 12.07 4.24
CA ALA A 25 -1.55 12.90 4.90
C ALA A 25 -2.98 12.58 4.41
N ARG A 26 -3.13 12.25 3.12
CA ARG A 26 -4.42 11.86 2.52
C ARG A 26 -4.93 10.55 3.12
N LEU A 27 -4.08 9.53 3.22
CA LEU A 27 -4.42 8.24 3.83
C LEU A 27 -4.81 8.42 5.29
N ARG A 28 -4.02 9.16 6.05
CA ARG A 28 -4.26 9.45 7.47
C ARG A 28 -5.62 10.12 7.71
N ARG A 29 -5.98 11.13 6.90
CA ARG A 29 -7.27 11.84 7.02
C ARG A 29 -8.45 10.93 6.69
N TRP A 30 -8.39 10.13 5.63
CA TRP A 30 -9.46 9.23 5.27
C TRP A 30 -9.63 8.06 6.25
N THR A 31 -8.53 7.56 6.82
CA THR A 31 -8.60 6.55 7.89
C THR A 31 -9.19 7.12 9.18
N ALA A 32 -8.86 8.37 9.54
CA ALA A 32 -9.51 9.04 10.67
C ALA A 32 -11.01 9.23 10.45
N ALA A 33 -11.43 9.64 9.25
CA ALA A 33 -12.85 9.74 8.87
C ALA A 33 -13.54 8.37 8.94
N PHE A 34 -12.90 7.30 8.51
CA PHE A 34 -13.42 5.94 8.60
C PHE A 34 -13.68 5.52 10.06
N PHE A 35 -12.73 5.76 10.96
CA PHE A 35 -12.93 5.47 12.38
C PHE A 35 -14.02 6.33 13.01
N ALA A 36 -14.17 7.60 12.61
CA ALA A 36 -15.29 8.43 13.04
C ALA A 36 -16.64 7.85 12.58
N ILE A 37 -16.73 7.40 11.35
CA ILE A 37 -17.93 6.77 10.78
C ILE A 37 -18.24 5.46 11.50
N LEU A 38 -17.26 4.60 11.77
CA LEU A 38 -17.46 3.37 12.52
C LEU A 38 -17.96 3.65 13.94
N ALA A 39 -17.40 4.66 14.63
CA ALA A 39 -17.89 5.07 15.94
C ALA A 39 -19.34 5.55 15.91
N LEU A 40 -19.74 6.31 14.87
CA LEU A 40 -21.12 6.73 14.64
C LEU A 40 -22.01 5.56 14.24
N GLY A 41 -21.48 4.55 13.55
CA GLY A 41 -22.20 3.34 13.15
C GLY A 41 -22.85 2.60 14.30
N HIS A 42 -22.19 2.59 15.46
CA HIS A 42 -22.79 2.05 16.67
C HIS A 42 -24.06 2.80 17.11
N LEU A 43 -24.19 4.09 16.78
CA LEU A 43 -25.36 4.89 17.15
C LEU A 43 -26.55 4.63 16.22
N TRP A 44 -26.33 4.51 14.92
CA TRP A 44 -27.46 4.34 14.00
C TRP A 44 -28.02 2.91 13.96
N TYR A 45 -27.30 1.91 14.51
CA TYR A 45 -27.84 0.57 14.74
C TYR A 45 -28.41 0.39 16.17
N LEU A 46 -28.21 1.34 17.10
CA LEU A 46 -28.72 1.26 18.46
C LEU A 46 -30.25 1.08 18.53
N PRO A 47 -31.08 1.71 17.65
CA PRO A 47 -32.52 1.49 17.70
C PRO A 47 -32.96 0.04 17.56
N THR A 48 -32.19 -0.80 16.81
CA THR A 48 -32.49 -2.22 16.63
C THR A 48 -32.50 -3.01 17.94
N ALA A 49 -31.75 -2.55 18.96
CA ALA A 49 -31.67 -3.19 20.27
C ALA A 49 -32.83 -2.82 21.19
N VAL A 50 -33.56 -1.74 20.90
CA VAL A 50 -34.64 -1.20 21.75
C VAL A 50 -36.02 -1.45 21.13
N LEU A 51 -36.12 -1.51 19.82
CA LEU A 51 -37.33 -1.73 19.06
C LEU A 51 -37.83 -3.18 19.24
N THR A 52 -39.14 -3.35 19.39
CA THR A 52 -39.77 -4.66 19.56
C THR A 52 -40.63 -5.09 18.36
N SER A 53 -41.07 -4.13 17.56
CA SER A 53 -41.84 -4.41 16.35
C SER A 53 -40.92 -4.91 15.22
N PRO A 54 -41.23 -6.05 14.56
CA PRO A 54 -40.43 -6.57 13.45
C PRO A 54 -40.28 -5.55 12.32
N ASP A 55 -41.33 -4.79 11.97
CA ASP A 55 -41.31 -3.79 10.93
C ASP A 55 -40.40 -2.61 11.30
N ALA A 56 -40.44 -2.16 12.54
CA ALA A 56 -39.59 -1.09 13.04
C ALA A 56 -38.11 -1.50 13.08
N ILE A 57 -37.83 -2.74 13.45
CA ILE A 57 -36.46 -3.31 13.41
C ILE A 57 -35.97 -3.36 11.96
N MET A 58 -36.79 -3.86 11.03
CA MET A 58 -36.46 -3.93 9.61
C MET A 58 -36.20 -2.53 9.04
N LEU A 59 -37.04 -1.56 9.33
CA LEU A 59 -36.84 -0.17 8.89
C LEU A 59 -35.55 0.41 9.45
N SER A 60 -35.25 0.17 10.71
CA SER A 60 -33.99 0.62 11.35
C SER A 60 -32.76 -0.01 10.66
N MET A 61 -32.81 -1.30 10.33
CA MET A 61 -31.74 -1.98 9.58
C MET A 61 -31.56 -1.41 8.17
N LEU A 62 -32.64 -1.08 7.47
CA LEU A 62 -32.57 -0.46 6.14
C LEU A 62 -31.96 0.93 6.21
N ILE A 63 -32.31 1.73 7.24
CA ILE A 63 -31.68 3.05 7.46
C ILE A 63 -30.20 2.90 7.75
N GLY A 64 -29.82 1.98 8.64
CA GLY A 64 -28.42 1.67 8.93
C GLY A 64 -27.64 1.25 7.67
N GLY A 65 -28.20 0.34 6.88
CA GLY A 65 -27.62 -0.07 5.60
C GLY A 65 -27.50 1.05 4.58
N LEU A 66 -28.48 1.98 4.55
CA LEU A 66 -28.42 3.18 3.70
C LEU A 66 -27.24 4.09 4.11
N LEU A 67 -27.07 4.31 5.41
CA LEU A 67 -25.97 5.12 5.95
C LEU A 67 -24.61 4.46 5.68
N ASP A 68 -24.51 3.14 5.79
CA ASP A 68 -23.29 2.40 5.46
C ASP A 68 -22.96 2.48 3.96
N CYS A 69 -23.94 2.39 3.09
CA CYS A 69 -23.75 2.57 1.64
C CYS A 69 -23.32 3.99 1.28
N LEU A 70 -23.75 4.99 2.03
CA LEU A 70 -23.40 6.40 1.81
C LEU A 70 -22.02 6.74 2.39
N THR A 71 -21.56 6.06 3.43
CA THR A 71 -20.39 6.49 4.21
C THR A 71 -19.35 5.38 4.36
N THR A 72 -19.67 4.32 5.10
CA THR A 72 -18.69 3.27 5.52
C THR A 72 -18.04 2.59 4.32
N ILE A 73 -18.84 2.10 3.36
CA ILE A 73 -18.34 1.35 2.20
C ILE A 73 -17.52 2.23 1.26
N PRO A 74 -17.98 3.42 0.82
CA PRO A 74 -17.17 4.28 -0.04
C PRO A 74 -15.86 4.71 0.62
N VAL A 75 -15.86 5.06 1.91
CA VAL A 75 -14.66 5.51 2.61
C VAL A 75 -13.67 4.37 2.79
N ALA A 76 -14.12 3.14 3.06
CA ALA A 76 -13.25 1.96 3.08
C ALA A 76 -12.53 1.75 1.73
N ILE A 77 -13.24 1.88 0.60
CA ILE A 77 -12.65 1.78 -0.74
C ILE A 77 -11.66 2.93 -0.99
N ILE A 78 -11.98 4.14 -0.52
CA ILE A 78 -11.09 5.31 -0.65
C ILE A 78 -9.77 5.10 0.10
N ILE A 79 -9.78 4.47 1.28
CA ILE A 79 -8.56 4.12 2.02
C ILE A 79 -7.66 3.23 1.16
N LEU A 80 -8.23 2.21 0.50
CA LEU A 80 -7.48 1.35 -0.42
C LEU A 80 -6.86 2.14 -1.58
N PHE A 81 -7.62 3.06 -2.17
CA PHE A 81 -7.10 3.93 -3.22
C PHE A 81 -5.99 4.85 -2.72
N CYS A 82 -6.08 5.35 -1.48
CA CYS A 82 -5.06 6.19 -0.89
C CYS A 82 -3.76 5.45 -0.54
N MET A 83 -3.81 4.13 -0.32
CA MET A 83 -2.61 3.30 -0.14
C MET A 83 -1.79 3.16 -1.42
N LEU A 84 -2.43 3.23 -2.59
CA LEU A 84 -1.78 3.12 -3.90
C LEU A 84 -1.35 4.52 -4.36
N GLN A 85 -0.04 4.82 -4.26
CA GLN A 85 0.50 6.16 -4.47
C GLN A 85 1.09 6.39 -5.87
N ASP A 86 0.99 5.41 -6.79
CA ASP A 86 1.50 5.49 -8.16
C ASP A 86 0.83 6.60 -9.00
N ARG A 87 -0.45 6.86 -8.74
CA ARG A 87 -1.25 7.89 -9.41
C ARG A 87 -2.38 8.40 -8.53
N ARG A 88 -2.86 9.60 -8.79
CA ARG A 88 -4.06 10.14 -8.12
C ARG A 88 -5.31 9.48 -8.70
N ARG A 89 -5.94 8.62 -7.89
CA ARG A 89 -7.23 8.03 -8.23
C ARG A 89 -8.36 8.98 -7.85
N PRO A 90 -9.41 9.11 -8.69
CA PRO A 90 -10.60 9.88 -8.33
C PRO A 90 -11.31 9.20 -7.16
N LEU A 91 -11.98 9.99 -6.31
CA LEU A 91 -12.66 9.48 -5.10
C LEU A 91 -14.18 9.35 -5.28
N TRP A 92 -14.72 9.80 -6.40
CA TRP A 92 -16.17 9.76 -6.67
C TRP A 92 -16.71 8.36 -7.08
N PRO A 93 -15.95 7.47 -7.76
CA PRO A 93 -16.49 6.21 -8.26
C PRO A 93 -17.11 5.31 -7.19
N PRO A 94 -16.54 5.15 -5.98
CA PRO A 94 -17.16 4.35 -4.92
C PRO A 94 -18.56 4.82 -4.55
N PHE A 95 -18.82 6.13 -4.56
CA PHE A 95 -20.15 6.67 -4.26
C PHE A 95 -21.15 6.38 -5.38
N VAL A 96 -20.74 6.54 -6.64
CA VAL A 96 -21.61 6.25 -7.80
C VAL A 96 -21.96 4.77 -7.87
N MET A 97 -21.04 3.88 -7.54
CA MET A 97 -21.28 2.44 -7.51
C MET A 97 -22.32 2.03 -6.46
N MET A 98 -22.52 2.83 -5.40
CA MET A 98 -23.55 2.57 -4.38
C MET A 98 -24.93 3.08 -4.77
N LEU A 99 -25.06 3.95 -5.78
CA LEU A 99 -26.36 4.54 -6.15
C LEU A 99 -27.50 3.52 -6.42
N PRO A 100 -27.29 2.41 -7.16
CA PRO A 100 -28.36 1.43 -7.37
C PRO A 100 -28.89 0.82 -6.07
N ILE A 101 -28.01 0.59 -5.08
CA ILE A 101 -28.37 0.04 -3.78
C ILE A 101 -29.11 1.09 -2.96
N ILE A 102 -28.61 2.32 -2.95
CA ILE A 102 -29.24 3.45 -2.25
C ILE A 102 -30.66 3.65 -2.75
N ILE A 103 -30.86 3.67 -4.08
CA ILE A 103 -32.17 3.79 -4.70
C ILE A 103 -33.05 2.60 -4.32
N GLY A 104 -32.55 1.36 -4.38
CA GLY A 104 -33.28 0.17 -4.00
C GLY A 104 -33.70 0.16 -2.54
N LEU A 105 -32.83 0.58 -1.61
CA LEU A 105 -33.15 0.70 -0.17
C LEU A 105 -34.25 1.75 0.06
N VAL A 106 -34.14 2.91 -0.59
CA VAL A 106 -35.17 3.96 -0.49
C VAL A 106 -36.52 3.47 -1.03
N VAL A 107 -36.54 2.77 -2.15
CA VAL A 107 -37.79 2.17 -2.72
C VAL A 107 -38.39 1.13 -1.77
N CYS A 108 -37.56 0.28 -1.17
CA CYS A 108 -38.01 -0.69 -0.15
C CYS A 108 -38.65 0.01 1.05
N MET A 109 -38.05 1.11 1.54
CA MET A 109 -38.57 1.86 2.66
C MET A 109 -39.91 2.56 2.36
N ILE A 110 -40.03 3.16 1.16
CA ILE A 110 -41.27 3.88 0.74
C ILE A 110 -42.42 2.90 0.52
N ASN A 111 -42.17 1.78 -0.14
CA ASN A 111 -43.21 0.82 -0.52
C ASN A 111 -43.51 -0.22 0.54
N CYS A 112 -42.71 -0.26 1.64
CA CYS A 112 -42.76 -1.33 2.64
C CYS A 112 -42.69 -2.73 2.00
N ASN A 113 -41.97 -2.86 0.88
CA ASN A 113 -41.80 -4.10 0.14
C ASN A 113 -40.29 -4.43 0.03
N TYR A 114 -39.90 -5.65 0.37
CA TYR A 114 -38.52 -6.10 0.48
C TYR A 114 -38.07 -7.04 -0.64
N ASP A 115 -38.88 -7.20 -1.70
CA ASP A 115 -38.61 -8.11 -2.84
C ASP A 115 -37.32 -7.75 -3.61
N LEU A 116 -36.87 -6.51 -3.49
CA LEU A 116 -35.63 -6.04 -4.14
C LEU A 116 -34.35 -6.45 -3.36
N LEU A 117 -34.44 -6.81 -2.07
CA LEU A 117 -33.27 -7.13 -1.26
C LEU A 117 -32.41 -8.29 -1.82
N PRO A 118 -32.97 -9.39 -2.33
CA PRO A 118 -32.18 -10.45 -2.95
C PRO A 118 -31.39 -9.97 -4.17
N MET A 119 -32.01 -9.12 -5.01
CA MET A 119 -31.38 -8.57 -6.21
C MET A 119 -30.24 -7.60 -5.85
N MET A 120 -30.43 -6.78 -4.81
CA MET A 120 -29.38 -5.90 -4.28
C MET A 120 -28.19 -6.69 -3.71
N ARG A 121 -28.43 -7.82 -3.02
CA ARG A 121 -27.37 -8.72 -2.56
C ARG A 121 -26.55 -9.29 -3.72
N VAL A 122 -27.21 -9.72 -4.79
CA VAL A 122 -26.55 -10.20 -6.01
C VAL A 122 -25.69 -9.08 -6.61
N TYR A 123 -26.23 -7.87 -6.74
CA TYR A 123 -25.48 -6.72 -7.24
C TYR A 123 -24.24 -6.42 -6.37
N MET A 124 -24.39 -6.40 -5.04
CA MET A 124 -23.26 -6.21 -4.11
C MET A 124 -22.18 -7.28 -4.29
N SER A 125 -22.57 -8.54 -4.51
CA SER A 125 -21.62 -9.63 -4.72
C SER A 125 -20.80 -9.42 -6.01
N PHE A 126 -21.46 -9.01 -7.11
CA PHE A 126 -20.76 -8.66 -8.35
C PHE A 126 -19.85 -7.46 -8.19
N LEU A 127 -20.29 -6.44 -7.45
CA LEU A 127 -19.49 -5.25 -7.16
C LEU A 127 -18.27 -5.58 -6.33
N ALA A 128 -18.42 -6.42 -5.29
CA ALA A 128 -17.31 -6.90 -4.47
C ALA A 128 -16.30 -7.73 -5.30
N ALA A 129 -16.78 -8.64 -6.14
CA ALA A 129 -15.93 -9.42 -7.05
C ALA A 129 -15.16 -8.50 -8.02
N GLY A 130 -15.84 -7.53 -8.64
CA GLY A 130 -15.23 -6.55 -9.52
C GLY A 130 -14.17 -5.69 -8.80
N LEU A 131 -14.45 -5.28 -7.55
CA LEU A 131 -13.50 -4.56 -6.72
C LEU A 131 -12.25 -5.39 -6.42
N VAL A 132 -12.41 -6.66 -6.07
CA VAL A 132 -11.27 -7.56 -5.82
C VAL A 132 -10.40 -7.69 -7.07
N ILE A 133 -11.01 -7.94 -8.23
CA ILE A 133 -10.28 -8.05 -9.52
C ILE A 133 -9.51 -6.75 -9.81
N TYR A 134 -10.19 -5.61 -9.67
CA TYR A 134 -9.57 -4.29 -9.87
C TYR A 134 -8.39 -4.06 -8.91
N MET A 135 -8.56 -4.43 -7.63
CA MET A 135 -7.53 -4.24 -6.61
C MET A 135 -6.32 -5.15 -6.86
N VAL A 136 -6.52 -6.43 -7.21
CA VAL A 136 -5.42 -7.33 -7.57
C VAL A 136 -4.62 -6.77 -8.75
N HIS A 137 -5.31 -6.30 -9.80
CA HIS A 137 -4.65 -5.67 -10.94
C HIS A 137 -3.88 -4.41 -10.54
N SER A 138 -4.50 -3.53 -9.74
CA SER A 138 -3.91 -2.26 -9.29
C SER A 138 -2.69 -2.48 -8.40
N VAL A 139 -2.73 -3.46 -7.48
CA VAL A 139 -1.59 -3.80 -6.61
C VAL A 139 -0.42 -4.37 -7.42
N ARG A 140 -0.71 -5.23 -8.41
CA ARG A 140 0.34 -5.74 -9.33
C ARG A 140 0.97 -4.62 -10.15
N GLN A 141 0.18 -3.68 -10.65
CA GLN A 141 0.67 -2.52 -11.37
C GLN A 141 1.51 -1.61 -10.48
N TYR A 142 1.03 -1.34 -9.25
CA TYR A 142 1.75 -0.57 -8.24
C TYR A 142 3.09 -1.22 -7.85
N GLY A 143 3.13 -2.54 -7.63
CA GLY A 143 4.36 -3.25 -7.32
C GLY A 143 5.40 -3.20 -8.46
N ARG A 144 4.96 -3.24 -9.73
CA ARG A 144 5.86 -3.00 -10.88
C ARG A 144 6.38 -1.57 -10.86
N TRP A 145 5.49 -0.59 -10.71
CA TRP A 145 5.86 0.81 -10.66
C TRP A 145 6.85 1.10 -9.50
N LEU A 146 6.69 0.48 -8.33
CA LEU A 146 7.65 0.62 -7.23
C LEU A 146 9.05 0.13 -7.63
N ARG A 147 9.16 -1.05 -8.23
CA ARG A 147 10.44 -1.62 -8.67
C ARG A 147 11.11 -0.79 -9.78
N ASP A 148 10.32 -0.12 -10.59
CA ASP A 148 10.84 0.75 -11.65
C ASP A 148 11.28 2.12 -11.12
N ASN A 149 10.92 2.48 -9.87
CA ASN A 149 11.15 3.82 -9.35
C ASN A 149 11.98 3.91 -8.08
N TYR A 150 12.03 2.84 -7.27
CA TYR A 150 12.68 2.85 -5.98
C TYR A 150 13.64 1.67 -5.81
N ALA A 151 14.82 1.95 -5.27
CA ALA A 151 15.79 0.92 -4.92
C ALA A 151 15.37 0.16 -3.65
N ASP A 152 14.81 0.87 -2.68
CA ASP A 152 14.29 0.32 -1.43
C ASP A 152 12.75 0.30 -1.45
N LEU A 153 12.17 -0.87 -1.20
CA LEU A 153 10.72 -1.09 -1.20
C LEU A 153 10.14 -1.16 0.22
N GLU A 154 10.98 -1.13 1.26
CA GLU A 154 10.54 -1.15 2.64
C GLU A 154 9.61 0.04 2.93
N HIS A 155 8.54 -0.18 3.68
CA HIS A 155 7.49 0.82 3.95
C HIS A 155 6.75 1.39 2.72
N LYS A 156 7.00 0.88 1.52
CA LYS A 156 6.36 1.33 0.26
C LYS A 156 5.38 0.30 -0.31
N GLU A 157 5.62 -0.99 -0.08
CA GLU A 157 4.75 -2.07 -0.57
C GLU A 157 3.42 -2.12 0.20
N VAL A 158 2.33 -2.39 -0.52
CA VAL A 158 0.97 -2.42 0.06
C VAL A 158 0.24 -3.75 -0.09
N TRP A 159 0.81 -4.74 -0.78
CA TRP A 159 0.14 -6.00 -1.11
C TRP A 159 -0.35 -6.77 0.13
N GLN A 160 0.41 -6.73 1.24
CA GLN A 160 0.02 -7.35 2.51
C GLN A 160 -1.26 -6.74 3.07
N SER A 161 -1.42 -5.42 2.97
CA SER A 161 -2.62 -4.71 3.41
C SER A 161 -3.87 -5.16 2.66
N PHE A 162 -3.73 -5.45 1.36
CA PHE A 162 -4.84 -5.95 0.56
C PHE A 162 -5.21 -7.38 0.89
N LEU A 163 -4.25 -8.25 1.25
CA LEU A 163 -4.54 -9.61 1.73
C LEU A 163 -5.30 -9.59 3.06
N VAL A 164 -4.84 -8.80 4.03
CA VAL A 164 -5.52 -8.67 5.33
C VAL A 164 -6.93 -8.15 5.13
N LEU A 165 -7.10 -7.13 4.30
CA LEU A 165 -8.42 -6.55 4.02
C LEU A 165 -9.34 -7.53 3.30
N ALA A 166 -8.83 -8.31 2.34
CA ALA A 166 -9.60 -9.36 1.66
C ALA A 166 -10.07 -10.44 2.64
N ALA A 167 -9.21 -10.86 3.58
CA ALA A 167 -9.58 -11.82 4.62
C ALA A 167 -10.71 -11.27 5.52
N ILE A 168 -10.60 -10.01 5.95
CA ILE A 168 -11.61 -9.34 6.80
C ILE A 168 -12.94 -9.18 6.04
N LEU A 169 -12.90 -8.76 4.77
CA LEU A 169 -14.11 -8.63 3.94
C LEU A 169 -14.79 -9.98 3.74
N THR A 170 -14.03 -11.06 3.56
CA THR A 170 -14.58 -12.42 3.45
C THR A 170 -15.27 -12.84 4.74
N MET A 171 -14.64 -12.61 5.89
CA MET A 171 -15.23 -12.90 7.20
C MET A 171 -16.52 -12.08 7.44
N PHE A 172 -16.49 -10.79 7.09
CA PHE A 172 -17.67 -9.94 7.20
C PHE A 172 -18.80 -10.37 6.27
N GLY A 173 -18.46 -10.80 5.04
CA GLY A 173 -19.43 -11.36 4.09
C GLY A 173 -20.13 -12.63 4.63
N ILE A 174 -19.38 -13.52 5.29
CA ILE A 174 -19.93 -14.71 5.96
C ILE A 174 -20.88 -14.29 7.11
N TYR A 175 -20.48 -13.29 7.90
CA TYR A 175 -21.31 -12.75 8.98
C TYR A 175 -22.66 -12.23 8.46
N VAL A 176 -22.63 -11.37 7.44
CA VAL A 176 -23.84 -10.79 6.84
C VAL A 176 -24.75 -11.84 6.19
N SER A 177 -24.19 -12.97 5.76
CA SER A 177 -24.98 -14.09 5.19
C SER A 177 -25.75 -14.90 6.24
N GLY A 178 -25.53 -14.65 7.54
CA GLY A 178 -26.23 -15.31 8.65
C GLY A 178 -25.79 -16.76 8.93
N PHE A 179 -24.69 -17.21 8.35
CA PHE A 179 -24.17 -18.57 8.55
C PHE A 179 -23.50 -18.81 9.91
N GLY A 180 -23.37 -17.76 10.76
CA GLY A 180 -22.67 -17.84 12.03
C GLY A 180 -23.63 -17.80 13.23
N GLY A 181 -23.43 -18.66 14.22
CA GLY A 181 -24.05 -18.55 15.51
C GLY A 181 -23.38 -17.49 16.40
N MET A 182 -23.81 -17.34 17.66
CA MET A 182 -23.26 -16.36 18.62
C MET A 182 -21.73 -16.38 18.72
N ALA A 183 -21.07 -17.53 18.61
CA ALA A 183 -19.62 -17.63 18.63
C ALA A 183 -18.97 -16.86 17.48
N TYR A 184 -19.63 -16.82 16.31
CA TYR A 184 -19.12 -16.10 15.15
C TYR A 184 -19.20 -14.57 15.33
N GLU A 185 -20.20 -14.06 16.06
CA GLU A 185 -20.31 -12.64 16.38
C GLU A 185 -19.12 -12.16 17.21
N TYR A 186 -18.67 -12.94 18.19
CA TYR A 186 -17.47 -12.62 18.97
C TYR A 186 -16.20 -12.65 18.11
N ILE A 187 -16.09 -13.60 17.18
CA ILE A 187 -14.96 -13.67 16.24
C ILE A 187 -14.92 -12.41 15.39
N VAL A 188 -16.05 -11.95 14.84
CA VAL A 188 -16.13 -10.72 14.03
C VAL A 188 -15.73 -9.49 14.84
N GLN A 189 -16.12 -9.38 16.10
CA GLN A 189 -15.72 -8.29 17.00
C GLN A 189 -14.19 -8.28 17.23
N VAL A 190 -13.60 -9.44 17.52
CA VAL A 190 -12.13 -9.57 17.67
C VAL A 190 -11.41 -9.19 16.38
N CYS A 191 -11.93 -9.60 15.23
CA CYS A 191 -11.38 -9.22 13.92
C CYS A 191 -11.52 -7.72 13.66
N GLY A 192 -12.61 -7.10 14.11
CA GLY A 192 -12.78 -5.65 14.06
C GLY A 192 -11.71 -4.91 14.88
N LEU A 193 -11.42 -5.37 16.09
CA LEU A 193 -10.33 -4.81 16.90
C LEU A 193 -8.98 -4.97 16.20
N PHE A 194 -8.70 -6.16 15.65
CA PHE A 194 -7.48 -6.40 14.89
C PHE A 194 -7.36 -5.46 13.68
N LEU A 195 -8.47 -5.22 12.97
CA LEU A 195 -8.52 -4.28 11.85
C LEU A 195 -8.14 -2.86 12.27
N ILE A 196 -8.66 -2.38 13.40
CA ILE A 196 -8.35 -1.05 13.93
C ILE A 196 -6.84 -0.93 14.17
N PHE A 197 -6.26 -1.86 14.93
CA PHE A 197 -4.82 -1.86 15.20
C PHE A 197 -3.97 -1.98 13.94
N TYR A 198 -4.39 -2.86 13.02
CA TYR A 198 -3.70 -3.05 11.76
C TYR A 198 -3.71 -1.78 10.89
N LEU A 199 -4.87 -1.11 10.77
CA LEU A 199 -4.98 0.13 10.00
C LEU A 199 -4.17 1.27 10.64
N LEU A 200 -4.19 1.41 11.97
CA LEU A 200 -3.37 2.39 12.68
C LEU A 200 -1.88 2.16 12.40
N TRP A 201 -1.41 0.93 12.62
CA TRP A 201 -0.03 0.55 12.32
C TRP A 201 0.32 0.81 10.86
N ARG A 202 -0.56 0.41 9.94
CA ARG A 202 -0.29 0.53 8.51
C ARG A 202 -0.25 1.97 8.02
N VAL A 203 -1.14 2.81 8.50
CA VAL A 203 -1.14 4.24 8.18
C VAL A 203 0.16 4.90 8.60
N GLU A 204 0.70 4.55 9.76
CA GLU A 204 1.93 5.16 10.27
C GLU A 204 3.21 4.55 9.66
N THR A 205 3.19 3.30 9.24
CA THR A 205 4.36 2.64 8.64
C THR A 205 4.47 2.81 7.12
N LEU A 206 3.43 3.30 6.44
CA LEU A 206 3.49 3.55 5.00
C LEU A 206 4.17 4.90 4.72
N GLN A 207 5.26 4.85 3.97
CA GLN A 207 6.01 6.05 3.59
C GLN A 207 5.25 6.87 2.52
N THR A 208 5.22 8.19 2.68
CA THR A 208 4.78 9.10 1.61
C THR A 208 5.76 9.01 0.46
N LEU A 209 5.26 8.65 -0.72
CA LEU A 209 6.03 8.72 -1.94
C LEU A 209 5.79 10.08 -2.59
N GLU A 210 6.85 10.75 -2.95
CA GLU A 210 6.72 11.92 -3.82
C GLU A 210 6.07 11.46 -5.11
N GLN A 211 4.81 11.88 -5.30
CA GLN A 211 4.21 11.79 -6.62
C GLN A 211 5.09 12.69 -7.48
N THR A 212 5.99 12.07 -8.23
CA THR A 212 6.74 12.80 -9.25
C THR A 212 5.69 13.44 -10.15
N THR A 213 5.35 14.71 -9.83
CA THR A 213 4.79 15.60 -10.84
C THR A 213 5.71 15.39 -12.02
N PRO A 214 5.21 15.09 -13.24
CA PRO A 214 6.05 15.17 -14.39
C PRO A 214 6.77 16.50 -14.22
N LEU A 215 8.10 16.48 -14.10
CA LEU A 215 8.85 17.72 -14.22
C LEU A 215 8.24 18.36 -15.46
N PRO A 216 7.76 19.64 -15.39
CA PRO A 216 7.31 20.30 -16.59
C PRO A 216 8.44 20.04 -17.56
N ASP A 217 8.09 19.39 -18.68
CA ASP A 217 9.03 19.24 -19.76
C ASP A 217 9.72 20.59 -19.83
N ARG A 218 10.99 20.64 -19.52
CA ARG A 218 11.74 21.88 -19.64
C ARG A 218 11.72 22.22 -21.12
N GLU A 219 10.66 22.86 -21.56
CA GLU A 219 10.60 23.67 -22.77
C GLU A 219 11.61 24.81 -22.62
N GLY A 220 12.88 24.48 -22.57
CA GLY A 220 13.88 25.52 -22.37
C GLY A 220 15.32 25.10 -22.20
N LEU A 221 15.63 23.81 -22.16
CA LEU A 221 16.99 23.34 -22.39
C LEU A 221 16.98 22.63 -23.73
N GLY A 222 17.59 23.25 -24.71
CA GLY A 222 17.65 22.91 -26.10
C GLY A 222 17.63 21.42 -26.39
N GLU A 223 17.04 21.05 -27.53
CA GLU A 223 16.99 19.70 -28.11
C GLU A 223 18.20 18.87 -27.69
N SER A 224 18.16 18.27 -26.51
CA SER A 224 19.11 17.22 -26.18
C SER A 224 18.73 16.06 -27.08
N LEU A 225 19.50 15.81 -28.10
CA LEU A 225 19.50 14.62 -28.95
C LEU A 225 19.15 13.41 -28.05
N PRO A 226 18.30 12.49 -28.51
CA PRO A 226 17.95 11.31 -27.73
C PRO A 226 19.24 10.57 -27.38
N LEU A 227 19.60 10.56 -26.09
CA LEU A 227 20.78 9.87 -25.57
C LEU A 227 20.75 8.41 -26.05
N SER A 228 21.83 7.96 -26.66
CA SER A 228 21.96 6.55 -27.02
C SER A 228 22.01 5.67 -25.76
N LEU A 229 21.68 4.40 -25.90
CA LEU A 229 21.77 3.45 -24.77
C LEU A 229 23.17 3.36 -24.18
N ASP A 230 24.19 3.50 -25.03
CA ASP A 230 25.57 3.43 -24.61
C ASP A 230 26.00 4.68 -23.85
N GLU A 231 25.52 5.85 -24.25
CA GLU A 231 25.74 7.10 -23.52
C GLU A 231 25.09 7.04 -22.12
N ILE A 232 23.85 6.54 -22.00
CA ILE A 232 23.21 6.36 -20.69
C ILE A 232 24.02 5.37 -19.84
N GLY A 233 24.53 4.28 -20.42
CA GLY A 233 25.39 3.32 -19.76
C GLY A 233 26.67 3.96 -19.22
N GLN A 234 27.33 4.81 -20.00
CA GLN A 234 28.53 5.55 -19.59
C GLN A 234 28.22 6.56 -18.47
N LEU A 235 27.12 7.32 -18.57
CA LEU A 235 26.68 8.23 -17.52
C LEU A 235 26.38 7.50 -16.20
N LEU A 236 25.74 6.34 -16.27
CA LEU A 236 25.50 5.50 -15.10
C LEU A 236 26.80 5.02 -14.46
N GLN A 237 27.77 4.59 -15.29
CA GLN A 237 29.09 4.19 -14.79
C GLN A 237 29.82 5.37 -14.13
N GLN A 238 29.78 6.55 -14.75
CA GLN A 238 30.50 7.72 -14.27
C GLN A 238 29.85 8.36 -13.03
N HIS A 239 28.52 8.50 -13.00
CA HIS A 239 27.81 9.26 -11.98
C HIS A 239 27.07 8.40 -10.92
N CYS A 240 26.88 7.11 -11.17
CA CYS A 240 26.26 6.21 -10.20
C CYS A 240 27.28 5.23 -9.60
N VAL A 241 28.05 4.55 -10.45
CA VAL A 241 28.99 3.51 -9.98
C VAL A 241 30.25 4.13 -9.41
N SER A 242 30.94 5.01 -10.15
CA SER A 242 32.21 5.61 -9.73
C SER A 242 32.06 6.53 -8.52
N THR A 243 30.93 7.20 -8.36
CA THR A 243 30.64 8.06 -7.21
C THR A 243 29.98 7.32 -6.04
N GLN A 244 29.71 6.02 -6.22
CA GLN A 244 28.99 5.19 -5.25
C GLN A 244 27.61 5.75 -4.83
N LEU A 245 26.95 6.49 -5.72
CA LEU A 245 25.63 7.07 -5.47
C LEU A 245 24.59 6.00 -5.08
N TYR A 246 24.73 4.76 -5.56
CA TYR A 246 23.90 3.61 -5.24
C TYR A 246 23.88 3.25 -3.75
N LEU A 247 24.84 3.73 -2.94
CA LEU A 247 24.86 3.51 -1.48
C LEU A 247 23.85 4.40 -0.73
N GLN A 248 23.30 5.43 -1.38
CA GLN A 248 22.27 6.26 -0.78
C GLN A 248 20.98 5.46 -0.55
N HIS A 249 20.49 5.37 0.70
CA HIS A 249 19.38 4.48 1.11
C HIS A 249 18.10 4.67 0.31
N ASP A 250 17.59 5.89 0.21
CA ASP A 250 16.29 6.19 -0.42
C ASP A 250 16.42 6.66 -1.89
N LEU A 251 17.47 6.23 -2.58
CA LEU A 251 17.71 6.62 -3.97
C LEU A 251 16.53 6.22 -4.86
N SER A 252 15.93 7.20 -5.53
CA SER A 252 14.89 6.99 -6.52
C SER A 252 15.42 7.10 -7.94
N VAL A 253 14.67 6.57 -8.92
CA VAL A 253 15.02 6.74 -10.34
C VAL A 253 15.03 8.21 -10.76
N ALA A 254 14.23 9.06 -10.10
CA ALA A 254 14.20 10.50 -10.34
C ALA A 254 15.48 11.18 -9.86
N ASP A 255 16.00 10.79 -8.69
CA ASP A 255 17.25 11.32 -8.15
C ASP A 255 18.44 10.88 -9.01
N LEU A 256 18.44 9.61 -9.43
CA LEU A 256 19.45 9.09 -10.35
C LEU A 256 19.41 9.84 -11.69
N ALA A 257 18.22 10.04 -12.27
CA ALA A 257 18.06 10.78 -13.52
C ALA A 257 18.60 12.21 -13.41
N ARG A 258 18.34 12.88 -12.29
CA ARG A 258 18.86 14.20 -11.99
C ARG A 258 20.38 14.21 -11.87
N ALA A 259 20.94 13.21 -11.20
CA ALA A 259 22.40 13.09 -10.98
C ALA A 259 23.16 12.86 -12.28
N ILE A 260 22.60 12.11 -13.24
CA ILE A 260 23.23 11.85 -14.52
C ILE A 260 22.82 12.84 -15.63
N GLY A 261 22.04 13.87 -15.31
CA GLY A 261 21.64 14.92 -16.26
C GLY A 261 20.63 14.47 -17.33
N THR A 262 19.81 13.44 -17.04
CA THR A 262 18.78 12.91 -17.96
C THR A 262 17.38 12.98 -17.33
N ASN A 263 16.38 12.45 -18.01
CA ASN A 263 15.05 12.30 -17.49
C ASN A 263 14.70 10.85 -17.14
N ARG A 264 13.67 10.69 -16.32
CA ARG A 264 13.18 9.39 -15.88
C ARG A 264 12.76 8.48 -17.03
N SER A 265 12.19 9.05 -18.10
CA SER A 265 11.70 8.27 -19.24
C SER A 265 12.84 7.57 -19.96
N TYR A 266 13.96 8.25 -20.17
CA TYR A 266 15.16 7.64 -20.78
C TYR A 266 15.74 6.53 -19.91
N LEU A 267 15.84 6.73 -18.58
CA LEU A 267 16.30 5.67 -17.68
C LEU A 267 15.36 4.47 -17.65
N SER A 268 14.05 4.68 -17.58
CA SER A 268 13.07 3.60 -17.66
C SER A 268 13.18 2.81 -18.96
N GLN A 269 13.38 3.49 -20.08
CA GLN A 269 13.59 2.86 -21.38
C GLN A 269 14.93 2.09 -21.43
N TYR A 270 15.99 2.63 -20.85
CA TYR A 270 17.28 1.96 -20.72
C TYR A 270 17.15 0.64 -19.97
N PHE A 271 16.57 0.67 -18.76
CA PHE A 271 16.40 -0.54 -17.95
C PHE A 271 15.48 -1.56 -18.63
N SER A 272 14.38 -1.11 -19.24
CA SER A 272 13.49 -1.99 -20.01
C SER A 272 14.20 -2.70 -21.16
N ARG A 273 15.01 -1.99 -21.94
CA ARG A 273 15.79 -2.59 -23.04
C ARG A 273 16.89 -3.54 -22.56
N LYS A 274 17.41 -3.35 -21.34
CA LYS A 274 18.35 -4.27 -20.68
C LYS A 274 17.65 -5.43 -19.96
N ASN A 275 16.32 -5.58 -20.10
CA ASN A 275 15.50 -6.58 -19.42
C ASN A 275 15.72 -6.60 -17.89
N THR A 276 15.89 -5.44 -17.29
CA THR A 276 16.07 -5.26 -15.85
C THR A 276 15.17 -4.15 -15.32
N THR A 277 15.02 -4.06 -14.01
CA THR A 277 14.35 -2.94 -13.35
C THR A 277 15.37 -2.05 -12.66
N TYR A 278 14.99 -0.80 -12.37
CA TYR A 278 15.82 0.10 -11.58
C TYR A 278 16.21 -0.53 -10.21
N ASN A 279 15.23 -1.11 -9.52
CA ASN A 279 15.45 -1.80 -8.24
C ASN A 279 16.49 -2.92 -8.37
N THR A 280 16.35 -3.78 -9.39
CA THR A 280 17.31 -4.87 -9.63
C THR A 280 18.70 -4.34 -9.91
N TYR A 281 18.83 -3.30 -10.73
CA TYR A 281 20.13 -2.70 -11.08
C TYR A 281 20.85 -2.16 -9.83
N ILE A 282 20.18 -1.34 -9.01
CA ILE A 282 20.79 -0.77 -7.79
C ILE A 282 21.10 -1.87 -6.76
N ASN A 283 20.19 -2.81 -6.55
CA ASN A 283 20.44 -3.91 -5.62
C ASN A 283 21.62 -4.78 -6.05
N ASN A 284 21.81 -4.98 -7.36
CA ASN A 284 22.99 -5.70 -7.85
C ASN A 284 24.28 -4.98 -7.49
N LEU A 285 24.37 -3.67 -7.69
CA LEU A 285 25.53 -2.86 -7.30
C LEU A 285 25.79 -2.93 -5.79
N ARG A 286 24.76 -2.83 -4.98
CA ARG A 286 24.86 -2.91 -3.51
C ARG A 286 25.34 -4.29 -3.03
N ILE A 287 24.86 -5.37 -3.66
CA ILE A 287 25.28 -6.73 -3.33
C ILE A 287 26.74 -6.96 -3.75
N ASP A 288 27.17 -6.45 -4.90
CA ASP A 288 28.58 -6.50 -5.30
C ASP A 288 29.47 -5.75 -4.29
N HIS A 289 29.01 -4.59 -3.84
CA HIS A 289 29.71 -3.82 -2.80
C HIS A 289 29.80 -4.61 -1.48
N PHE A 290 28.69 -5.24 -1.03
CA PHE A 290 28.69 -6.12 0.14
C PHE A 290 29.70 -7.26 0.02
N VAL A 291 29.75 -7.93 -1.13
CA VAL A 291 30.71 -9.03 -1.38
C VAL A 291 32.15 -8.54 -1.31
N ASN A 292 32.42 -7.34 -1.82
CA ASN A 292 33.75 -6.74 -1.73
C ASN A 292 34.13 -6.39 -0.28
N LEU A 293 33.24 -5.72 0.45
CA LEU A 293 33.43 -5.41 1.88
C LEU A 293 33.66 -6.67 2.71
N TYR A 294 32.92 -7.74 2.44
CA TYR A 294 33.09 -9.03 3.11
C TYR A 294 34.47 -9.61 2.85
N ARG A 295 34.96 -9.62 1.59
CA ARG A 295 36.28 -10.11 1.22
C ARG A 295 37.39 -9.29 1.87
N GLU A 296 37.26 -7.96 1.84
CA GLU A 296 38.22 -7.06 2.50
C GLU A 296 38.29 -7.28 4.01
N ALA A 297 37.12 -7.38 4.68
CA ALA A 297 37.08 -7.61 6.12
C ALA A 297 37.67 -8.97 6.52
N THR A 298 37.38 -10.02 5.72
CA THR A 298 37.93 -11.37 5.93
C THR A 298 39.45 -11.40 5.75
N THR A 299 39.93 -10.81 4.66
CA THR A 299 41.39 -10.74 4.38
C THR A 299 42.15 -9.94 5.45
N ALA A 300 41.52 -8.85 5.94
CA ALA A 300 42.08 -8.00 6.99
C ALA A 300 41.88 -8.57 8.40
N GLN A 301 41.24 -9.73 8.55
CA GLN A 301 40.89 -10.36 9.84
C GLN A 301 40.14 -9.39 10.80
N ARG A 302 39.35 -8.45 10.27
CA ARG A 302 38.57 -7.54 11.07
C ARG A 302 37.26 -8.22 11.51
N SER A 303 36.83 -7.96 12.74
CA SER A 303 35.49 -8.37 13.20
C SER A 303 34.41 -7.57 12.47
N PHE A 304 33.38 -8.24 11.97
CA PHE A 304 32.25 -7.63 11.30
C PHE A 304 30.96 -8.42 11.55
N THR A 305 29.83 -7.78 11.36
CA THR A 305 28.53 -8.44 11.29
C THR A 305 27.94 -8.30 9.90
N ALA A 306 27.19 -9.29 9.45
CA ALA A 306 26.50 -9.22 8.17
C ALA A 306 25.53 -8.01 8.11
N GLN A 307 24.94 -7.63 9.25
CA GLN A 307 24.07 -6.47 9.36
C GLN A 307 24.84 -5.16 9.14
N GLN A 308 26.04 -5.03 9.69
CA GLN A 308 26.88 -3.85 9.49
C GLN A 308 27.29 -3.71 8.03
N LEU A 309 27.82 -4.78 7.43
CA LEU A 309 28.21 -4.77 6.01
C LEU A 309 27.02 -4.49 5.08
N ALA A 310 25.82 -4.96 5.42
CA ALA A 310 24.61 -4.64 4.67
C ALA A 310 24.26 -3.14 4.76
N SER A 311 24.38 -2.54 5.94
CA SER A 311 24.19 -1.10 6.13
C SER A 311 25.21 -0.29 5.34
N ASP A 312 26.49 -0.66 5.41
CA ASP A 312 27.59 -0.02 4.67
C ASP A 312 27.41 -0.17 3.14
N SER A 313 26.65 -1.18 2.70
CA SER A 313 26.31 -1.41 1.29
C SER A 313 25.06 -0.67 0.84
N GLY A 314 24.53 0.26 1.65
CA GLY A 314 23.40 1.12 1.29
C GLY A 314 22.01 0.54 1.58
N TYR A 315 21.92 -0.53 2.38
CA TYR A 315 20.61 -1.05 2.82
C TYR A 315 20.19 -0.45 4.15
N ARG A 316 18.93 0.00 4.23
CA ARG A 316 18.34 0.54 5.45
C ARG A 316 18.06 -0.56 6.48
N SER A 317 17.64 -1.75 6.02
CA SER A 317 17.36 -2.89 6.89
C SER A 317 17.99 -4.17 6.38
N TYR A 318 18.35 -5.03 7.34
CA TYR A 318 18.91 -6.35 7.05
C TYR A 318 17.89 -7.27 6.37
N SER A 319 16.60 -7.11 6.63
CA SER A 319 15.54 -7.90 6.00
C SER A 319 15.46 -7.65 4.49
N THR A 320 15.49 -6.38 4.08
CA THR A 320 15.50 -5.98 2.65
C THR A 320 16.77 -6.49 1.96
N PHE A 321 17.93 -6.33 2.59
CA PHE A 321 19.19 -6.88 2.10
C PHE A 321 19.13 -8.39 1.90
N SER A 322 18.72 -9.14 2.93
CA SER A 322 18.68 -10.60 2.92
C SER A 322 17.77 -11.14 1.80
N LEU A 323 16.63 -10.47 1.56
CA LEU A 323 15.73 -10.81 0.46
C LEU A 323 16.38 -10.57 -0.90
N ALA A 324 16.97 -9.38 -1.12
CA ALA A 324 17.65 -9.04 -2.37
C ALA A 324 18.85 -9.97 -2.63
N PHE A 325 19.63 -10.26 -1.59
CA PHE A 325 20.76 -11.17 -1.66
C PHE A 325 20.33 -12.57 -2.08
N LYS A 326 19.29 -13.13 -1.42
CA LYS A 326 18.76 -14.45 -1.77
C LYS A 326 18.20 -14.49 -3.20
N GLN A 327 17.55 -13.44 -3.66
CA GLN A 327 17.04 -13.34 -5.04
C GLN A 327 18.18 -13.36 -6.06
N ARG A 328 19.29 -12.69 -5.79
CA ARG A 328 20.44 -12.62 -6.71
C ARG A 328 21.35 -13.84 -6.63
N MET A 329 21.70 -14.28 -5.41
CA MET A 329 22.71 -15.33 -5.17
C MET A 329 22.10 -16.74 -5.10
N GLY A 330 20.76 -16.87 -5.08
CA GLY A 330 20.08 -18.15 -4.97
C GLY A 330 20.10 -18.78 -3.57
N GLN A 331 20.85 -18.22 -2.61
CA GLN A 331 21.03 -18.75 -1.27
C GLN A 331 21.00 -17.66 -0.20
N THR A 332 20.86 -18.06 1.05
CA THR A 332 20.87 -17.11 2.17
C THR A 332 22.26 -16.55 2.43
N VAL A 333 22.33 -15.34 3.01
CA VAL A 333 23.60 -14.68 3.38
C VAL A 333 24.44 -15.61 4.27
N THR A 334 23.85 -16.25 5.26
CA THR A 334 24.54 -17.16 6.20
C THR A 334 25.11 -18.39 5.49
N ALA A 335 24.38 -18.98 4.55
CA ALA A 335 24.86 -20.12 3.76
C ALA A 335 26.05 -19.70 2.88
N TRP A 336 25.91 -18.59 2.16
CA TRP A 336 26.95 -18.05 1.31
C TRP A 336 28.23 -17.70 2.07
N MET A 337 28.12 -17.03 3.23
CA MET A 337 29.29 -16.71 4.07
C MET A 337 30.01 -17.95 4.59
N ARG A 338 29.27 -19.04 4.84
CA ARG A 338 29.84 -20.32 5.31
C ARG A 338 30.59 -21.08 4.21
N GLU A 339 30.14 -20.96 2.95
CA GLU A 339 30.77 -21.58 1.79
C GLU A 339 31.96 -20.75 1.27
N SER A 340 32.04 -19.48 1.63
CA SER A 340 33.12 -18.58 1.20
C SER A 340 34.33 -18.60 2.10
N PHE A 341 34.30 -19.41 3.16
CA PHE A 341 35.43 -19.79 3.99
C PHE A 341 35.99 -21.12 3.51
#